data_b8150e0b7f803562983bacdf3e1c4105
#
_entry.id   b8150e0b7f803562983bacdf3e1c4105
#
_cell.length_a   1.000
_cell.length_b   1.000
_cell.length_c   1.000
_cell.angle_alpha   90.00
_cell.angle_beta   90.00
_cell.angle_gamma   90.00
#
_symmetry.space_group_name_H-M   'P 1'
#
loop_
_entity.id
_entity.type
_entity.pdbx_description
1 polymer ?
#
loop_
_entity_poly.entity_id
_entity_poly.type
_entity_poly.pdbx_seq_one_letter_code
_entity_poly.pdbx_strand_id
1 'polypeptide(L)'
;MTATPAYDLLLTGGTVLDPAQGIDGRRDVAFKDGLVAEVSEKIDPNTATTSIDVTGKLITPGLIDIHGHFYHGGNQTAVHPDEICLSSGTTTGIDAGSAGFINFEAMRDYVFPAHRTRLLAFLHVSGVGLANNKLLGGGLHDMRMIDVDQTSDAIKGNPGFCFGVKVRMHINAVAAWNAHEAMKAARTVADQSGSRLMVHVSGTPIPLPDILEFLGPGDICTHAFNGNPDNILDRNFKIRPEVRAAADRGVIMDVAHAGVHCDVEVVKHALEQGLPPTTISTDIHNPPPDRTVYKMNDLVSKFYAMGMTLSDAIAASTSTPANVLGLGETIGSLAPGMCGDAAVFDLREGHFKWIDSAGHTQEGKVRLDTFMTVRAGQVGWREGRLMQMGEC
;
A
#
# COMPACT_ATOMS: atom_id res chain seq x y z
N MET A 1 28.37 -37.35 -4.62
CA MET A 1 27.10 -36.65 -4.90
C MET A 1 27.06 -35.48 -3.94
N THR A 2 27.14 -34.25 -4.44
CA THR A 2 26.93 -33.07 -3.61
C THR A 2 25.47 -33.09 -3.18
N ALA A 3 25.21 -33.00 -1.88
CA ALA A 3 23.85 -32.94 -1.36
C ALA A 3 23.13 -31.73 -1.98
N THR A 4 21.87 -31.88 -2.34
CA THR A 4 21.03 -30.75 -2.81
C THR A 4 20.96 -29.75 -1.67
N PRO A 5 21.19 -28.44 -1.93
CA PRO A 5 21.08 -27.41 -0.89
C PRO A 5 19.68 -27.41 -0.24
N ALA A 6 19.63 -27.22 1.07
CA ALA A 6 18.38 -27.18 1.82
C ALA A 6 17.56 -25.94 1.44
N TYR A 7 18.24 -24.84 1.11
CA TYR A 7 17.63 -23.54 0.81
C TYR A 7 18.08 -23.01 -0.56
N ASP A 8 17.23 -22.20 -1.19
CA ASP A 8 17.55 -21.54 -2.46
C ASP A 8 18.32 -20.25 -2.22
N LEU A 9 17.86 -19.45 -1.26
CA LEU A 9 18.46 -18.18 -0.85
C LEU A 9 18.56 -18.12 0.68
N LEU A 10 19.66 -17.59 1.19
CA LEU A 10 19.89 -17.32 2.61
C LEU A 10 20.42 -15.90 2.79
N LEU A 11 19.76 -15.11 3.63
CA LEU A 11 20.22 -13.82 4.11
C LEU A 11 20.85 -13.99 5.48
N THR A 12 22.11 -13.62 5.65
CA THR A 12 22.85 -13.83 6.90
C THR A 12 23.21 -12.51 7.59
N GLY A 13 23.17 -12.51 8.92
CA GLY A 13 23.77 -11.46 9.75
C GLY A 13 22.98 -10.17 9.90
N GLY A 14 21.81 -10.07 9.30
CA GLY A 14 20.97 -8.87 9.40
C GLY A 14 20.21 -8.76 10.72
N THR A 15 19.64 -7.58 10.99
CA THR A 15 18.65 -7.36 12.05
C THR A 15 17.26 -7.53 11.46
N VAL A 16 16.51 -8.51 11.90
CA VAL A 16 15.11 -8.72 11.48
C VAL A 16 14.19 -7.88 12.35
N LEU A 17 13.33 -7.10 11.72
CA LEU A 17 12.20 -6.43 12.34
C LEU A 17 10.92 -6.96 11.69
N ASP A 18 10.25 -7.87 12.38
CA ASP A 18 8.97 -8.44 11.97
C ASP A 18 7.92 -8.23 13.08
N PRO A 19 7.11 -7.18 12.98
CA PRO A 19 6.13 -6.87 14.00
C PRO A 19 5.07 -7.95 14.21
N ALA A 20 4.73 -8.74 13.16
CA ALA A 20 3.75 -9.82 13.26
C ALA A 20 4.23 -10.96 14.17
N GLN A 21 5.53 -11.20 14.21
CA GLN A 21 6.15 -12.22 15.06
C GLN A 21 6.73 -11.64 16.37
N GLY A 22 6.71 -10.31 16.55
CA GLY A 22 7.39 -9.65 17.68
C GLY A 22 8.91 -9.81 17.63
N ILE A 23 9.49 -9.99 16.44
CA ILE A 23 10.95 -10.11 16.27
C ILE A 23 11.54 -8.72 16.04
N ASP A 24 12.52 -8.35 16.88
CA ASP A 24 13.42 -7.24 16.70
C ASP A 24 14.81 -7.65 17.16
N GLY A 25 15.62 -8.13 16.23
CA GLY A 25 16.96 -8.61 16.57
C GLY A 25 17.65 -9.38 15.46
N ARG A 26 18.93 -9.72 15.71
CA ARG A 26 19.74 -10.42 14.73
C ARG A 26 19.16 -11.79 14.41
N ARG A 27 18.91 -12.07 13.13
CA ARG A 27 18.44 -13.36 12.59
C ARG A 27 18.97 -13.54 11.18
N ASP A 28 19.14 -14.80 10.81
CA ASP A 28 19.29 -15.24 9.43
C ASP A 28 17.91 -15.65 8.89
N VAL A 29 17.67 -15.42 7.60
CA VAL A 29 16.40 -15.73 6.93
C VAL A 29 16.67 -16.59 5.71
N ALA A 30 16.13 -17.80 5.68
CA ALA A 30 16.26 -18.75 4.57
C ALA A 30 14.96 -18.87 3.77
N PHE A 31 15.10 -18.98 2.46
CA PHE A 31 13.99 -19.14 1.52
C PHE A 31 14.14 -20.45 0.75
N LYS A 32 13.02 -21.12 0.52
CA LYS A 32 12.93 -22.36 -0.27
C LYS A 32 11.62 -22.39 -1.03
N ASP A 33 11.68 -22.72 -2.32
CA ASP A 33 10.50 -22.88 -3.19
C ASP A 33 9.53 -21.69 -3.15
N GLY A 34 10.08 -20.47 -3.07
CA GLY A 34 9.31 -19.22 -3.03
C GLY A 34 8.72 -18.85 -1.66
N LEU A 35 8.96 -19.65 -0.62
CA LEU A 35 8.47 -19.43 0.75
C LEU A 35 9.61 -19.10 1.70
N VAL A 36 9.27 -18.48 2.84
CA VAL A 36 10.16 -18.42 3.99
C VAL A 36 10.27 -19.84 4.56
N ALA A 37 11.48 -20.39 4.61
CA ALA A 37 11.74 -21.72 5.11
C ALA A 37 12.12 -21.72 6.59
N GLU A 38 12.99 -20.76 6.99
CA GLU A 38 13.49 -20.67 8.35
C GLU A 38 13.90 -19.25 8.71
N VAL A 39 13.67 -18.85 9.96
CA VAL A 39 14.21 -17.63 10.59
C VAL A 39 14.85 -18.04 11.91
N SER A 40 16.17 -17.95 11.99
CA SER A 40 16.96 -18.43 13.15
C SER A 40 18.08 -17.46 13.50
N GLU A 41 18.66 -17.59 14.69
CA GLU A 41 19.81 -16.77 15.10
C GLU A 41 21.04 -17.00 14.21
N LYS A 42 21.19 -18.23 13.69
CA LYS A 42 22.29 -18.60 12.80
C LYS A 42 21.92 -19.81 11.96
N ILE A 43 22.13 -19.71 10.65
CA ILE A 43 22.00 -20.80 9.67
C ILE A 43 23.36 -21.01 8.98
N ASP A 44 23.75 -22.26 8.74
CA ASP A 44 25.01 -22.53 8.02
C ASP A 44 24.91 -22.08 6.55
N PRO A 45 25.75 -21.11 6.08
CA PRO A 45 25.73 -20.63 4.71
C PRO A 45 25.91 -21.74 3.65
N ASN A 46 26.55 -22.84 4.00
CA ASN A 46 26.76 -23.96 3.07
C ASN A 46 25.48 -24.77 2.78
N THR A 47 24.40 -24.52 3.51
CA THR A 47 23.12 -25.20 3.30
C THR A 47 22.25 -24.52 2.21
N ALA A 48 22.64 -23.35 1.71
CA ALA A 48 21.93 -22.61 0.68
C ALA A 48 22.66 -22.64 -0.67
N THR A 49 21.87 -22.58 -1.76
CA THR A 49 22.41 -22.39 -3.11
C THR A 49 23.09 -21.02 -3.24
N THR A 50 22.44 -19.99 -2.70
CA THR A 50 22.96 -18.61 -2.65
C THR A 50 22.89 -18.10 -1.21
N SER A 51 24.01 -17.58 -0.69
CA SER A 51 24.05 -16.91 0.62
C SER A 51 24.55 -15.49 0.44
N ILE A 52 23.78 -14.53 1.01
CA ILE A 52 24.08 -13.09 0.93
C ILE A 52 24.27 -12.55 2.35
N ASP A 53 25.44 -11.98 2.61
CA ASP A 53 25.73 -11.28 3.85
C ASP A 53 25.05 -9.90 3.83
N VAL A 54 24.15 -9.70 4.79
CA VAL A 54 23.42 -8.43 5.01
C VAL A 54 23.69 -7.89 6.42
N THR A 55 24.88 -8.17 6.95
CA THR A 55 25.34 -7.66 8.25
C THR A 55 25.24 -6.13 8.29
N GLY A 56 24.64 -5.61 9.38
CA GLY A 56 24.42 -4.17 9.57
C GLY A 56 23.20 -3.62 8.86
N LYS A 57 22.44 -4.44 8.16
CA LYS A 57 21.19 -4.03 7.48
C LYS A 57 19.96 -4.48 8.25
N LEU A 58 18.85 -3.78 8.02
CA LEU A 58 17.54 -4.13 8.52
C LEU A 58 16.83 -5.04 7.52
N ILE A 59 16.32 -6.18 7.96
CA ILE A 59 15.46 -7.08 7.19
C ILE A 59 14.04 -6.95 7.72
N THR A 60 13.07 -6.70 6.84
CA THR A 60 11.64 -6.67 7.18
C THR A 60 10.87 -7.63 6.27
N PRO A 61 9.63 -8.01 6.59
CA PRO A 61 8.72 -8.51 5.56
C PRO A 61 8.66 -7.55 4.38
N GLY A 62 8.41 -8.05 3.18
CA GLY A 62 8.22 -7.21 2.00
C GLY A 62 7.09 -6.20 2.24
N LEU A 63 7.33 -4.93 1.90
CA LEU A 63 6.34 -3.88 2.08
C LEU A 63 5.13 -4.12 1.18
N ILE A 64 3.96 -3.71 1.67
CA ILE A 64 2.67 -3.80 0.98
C ILE A 64 2.14 -2.38 0.81
N ASP A 65 2.05 -1.94 -0.44
CA ASP A 65 1.39 -0.67 -0.79
C ASP A 65 -0.07 -0.92 -1.10
N ILE A 66 -0.96 -0.62 -0.15
CA ILE A 66 -2.39 -0.89 -0.30
C ILE A 66 -3.11 0.10 -1.23
N HIS A 67 -2.42 1.14 -1.70
CA HIS A 67 -2.97 2.15 -2.59
C HIS A 67 -1.93 2.69 -3.57
N GLY A 68 -1.99 2.25 -4.81
CA GLY A 68 -1.22 2.79 -5.92
C GLY A 68 -1.96 2.65 -7.25
N HIS A 69 -1.34 3.10 -8.35
CA HIS A 69 -1.90 3.02 -9.69
C HIS A 69 -0.93 2.29 -10.62
N PHE A 70 -1.20 1.00 -10.85
CA PHE A 70 -0.29 0.06 -11.49
C PHE A 70 -0.77 -0.44 -12.85
N TYR A 71 -1.97 -0.04 -13.32
CA TYR A 71 -2.48 -0.40 -14.64
C TYR A 71 -1.74 0.37 -15.73
N HIS A 72 -0.44 0.10 -15.85
CA HIS A 72 0.43 0.73 -16.84
C HIS A 72 -0.09 0.46 -18.27
N GLY A 73 -0.25 1.53 -19.05
CA GLY A 73 -0.85 1.48 -20.39
C GLY A 73 -2.37 1.56 -20.41
N GLY A 74 -3.07 1.18 -19.36
CA GLY A 74 -4.54 1.29 -19.24
C GLY A 74 -5.02 2.54 -18.52
N ASN A 75 -4.15 3.14 -17.69
CA ASN A 75 -4.36 4.41 -17.02
C ASN A 75 -3.20 5.35 -17.33
N GLN A 76 -3.49 6.58 -17.77
CA GLN A 76 -2.48 7.56 -18.17
C GLN A 76 -1.57 8.03 -17.04
N THR A 77 -1.95 7.85 -15.79
CA THR A 77 -1.17 8.23 -14.62
C THR A 77 -0.50 7.03 -13.93
N ALA A 78 -0.73 5.81 -14.40
CA ALA A 78 -0.13 4.61 -13.81
C ALA A 78 1.39 4.57 -14.03
N VAL A 79 2.08 3.96 -13.07
CA VAL A 79 3.53 3.75 -13.08
C VAL A 79 3.88 2.34 -13.50
N HIS A 80 5.16 2.11 -13.86
CA HIS A 80 5.70 0.77 -14.06
C HIS A 80 5.95 0.11 -12.69
N PRO A 81 5.24 -0.99 -12.34
CA PRO A 81 5.24 -1.53 -10.98
C PRO A 81 6.62 -1.94 -10.48
N ASP A 82 7.36 -2.75 -11.23
CA ASP A 82 8.62 -3.35 -10.76
C ASP A 82 9.70 -2.31 -10.47
N GLU A 83 9.79 -1.25 -11.29
CA GLU A 83 10.75 -0.17 -11.07
C GLU A 83 10.47 0.64 -9.81
N ILE A 84 9.21 0.78 -9.48
CA ILE A 84 8.77 1.58 -8.33
C ILE A 84 8.70 0.72 -7.06
N CYS A 85 8.01 -0.40 -7.12
CA CYS A 85 7.77 -1.26 -5.96
C CYS A 85 9.06 -1.93 -5.50
N LEU A 86 9.73 -2.68 -6.36
CA LEU A 86 10.91 -3.44 -5.95
C LEU A 86 12.07 -2.53 -5.53
N SER A 87 12.20 -1.32 -6.13
CA SER A 87 13.21 -0.35 -5.69
C SER A 87 12.93 0.30 -4.33
N SER A 88 11.76 0.07 -3.74
CA SER A 88 11.35 0.60 -2.44
C SER A 88 11.14 -0.45 -1.36
N GLY A 89 11.49 -1.72 -1.63
CA GLY A 89 11.20 -2.82 -0.71
C GLY A 89 9.77 -3.34 -0.78
N THR A 90 8.96 -2.84 -1.71
CA THR A 90 7.56 -3.23 -1.87
C THR A 90 7.46 -4.49 -2.73
N THR A 91 6.87 -5.54 -2.18
CA THR A 91 6.67 -6.83 -2.86
C THR A 91 5.24 -7.03 -3.34
N THR A 92 4.30 -6.27 -2.78
CA THR A 92 2.87 -6.32 -3.12
C THR A 92 2.33 -4.91 -3.29
N GLY A 93 1.69 -4.65 -4.43
CA GLY A 93 1.00 -3.40 -4.75
C GLY A 93 -0.48 -3.64 -5.03
N ILE A 94 -1.33 -2.79 -4.48
CA ILE A 94 -2.78 -2.85 -4.69
C ILE A 94 -3.20 -1.67 -5.56
N ASP A 95 -3.71 -1.96 -6.74
CA ASP A 95 -4.26 -0.94 -7.62
C ASP A 95 -5.59 -0.41 -7.06
N ALA A 96 -5.65 0.88 -6.82
CA ALA A 96 -6.79 1.53 -6.18
C ALA A 96 -7.80 2.07 -7.20
N GLY A 97 -8.26 1.23 -8.11
CA GLY A 97 -9.35 1.54 -9.02
C GLY A 97 -8.92 2.16 -10.35
N SER A 98 -7.71 1.87 -10.83
CA SER A 98 -7.32 2.27 -12.19
C SER A 98 -8.22 1.62 -13.25
N ALA A 99 -8.74 0.42 -12.98
CA ALA A 99 -9.73 -0.28 -13.81
C ALA A 99 -11.12 -0.32 -13.15
N GLY A 100 -12.16 -0.42 -13.97
CA GLY A 100 -13.51 -0.82 -13.60
C GLY A 100 -13.90 -2.14 -14.29
N PHE A 101 -15.17 -2.55 -14.16
CA PHE A 101 -15.62 -3.86 -14.68
C PHE A 101 -15.44 -4.03 -16.20
N ILE A 102 -15.36 -2.95 -16.98
CA ILE A 102 -15.23 -3.00 -18.44
C ILE A 102 -13.82 -3.40 -18.89
N ASN A 103 -12.78 -3.00 -18.14
CA ASN A 103 -11.38 -3.08 -18.58
C ASN A 103 -10.43 -3.81 -17.62
N PHE A 104 -10.93 -4.32 -16.50
CA PHE A 104 -10.08 -4.99 -15.49
C PHE A 104 -9.50 -6.32 -15.98
N GLU A 105 -10.18 -7.03 -16.88
CA GLU A 105 -9.67 -8.31 -17.40
C GLU A 105 -8.34 -8.14 -18.14
N ALA A 106 -8.20 -7.07 -18.91
CA ALA A 106 -6.92 -6.76 -19.57
C ALA A 106 -5.80 -6.45 -18.55
N MET A 107 -6.14 -5.79 -17.45
CA MET A 107 -5.21 -5.55 -16.34
C MET A 107 -4.80 -6.87 -15.67
N ARG A 108 -5.77 -7.75 -15.34
CA ARG A 108 -5.56 -9.03 -14.67
C ARG A 108 -4.76 -10.02 -15.52
N ASP A 109 -5.13 -10.14 -16.80
CA ASP A 109 -4.66 -11.25 -17.63
C ASP A 109 -3.39 -10.92 -18.43
N TYR A 110 -3.13 -9.64 -18.72
CA TYR A 110 -2.03 -9.24 -19.61
C TYR A 110 -1.04 -8.26 -18.97
N VAL A 111 -1.52 -7.32 -18.12
CA VAL A 111 -0.62 -6.30 -17.58
C VAL A 111 0.03 -6.79 -16.29
N PHE A 112 -0.74 -7.21 -15.32
CA PHE A 112 -0.20 -7.60 -14.01
C PHE A 112 0.70 -8.85 -14.06
N PRO A 113 0.40 -9.90 -14.83
CA PRO A 113 1.29 -11.08 -14.92
C PRO A 113 2.65 -10.81 -15.57
N ALA A 114 2.81 -9.67 -16.25
CA ALA A 114 4.08 -9.27 -16.84
C ALA A 114 5.08 -8.73 -15.80
N HIS A 115 4.65 -8.55 -14.54
CA HIS A 115 5.45 -7.96 -13.47
C HIS A 115 5.80 -8.99 -12.38
N ARG A 116 6.95 -8.76 -11.73
CA ARG A 116 7.42 -9.57 -10.60
C ARG A 116 6.75 -9.17 -9.28
N THR A 117 6.42 -7.88 -9.15
CA THR A 117 5.62 -7.37 -8.04
C THR A 117 4.28 -8.09 -8.01
N ARG A 118 3.84 -8.58 -6.83
CA ARG A 118 2.46 -9.08 -6.68
C ARG A 118 1.51 -7.90 -6.82
N LEU A 119 0.62 -7.96 -7.81
CA LEU A 119 -0.34 -6.90 -8.10
C LEU A 119 -1.76 -7.43 -7.93
N LEU A 120 -2.54 -6.70 -7.14
CA LEU A 120 -3.92 -6.99 -6.78
C LEU A 120 -4.74 -5.72 -6.97
N ALA A 121 -6.08 -5.74 -6.85
CA ALA A 121 -6.87 -4.56 -7.16
C ALA A 121 -8.11 -4.38 -6.27
N PHE A 122 -8.51 -3.10 -6.15
CA PHE A 122 -9.88 -2.66 -5.97
C PHE A 122 -10.40 -2.22 -7.34
N LEU A 123 -11.63 -2.60 -7.71
CA LEU A 123 -12.24 -2.10 -8.94
C LEU A 123 -12.94 -0.77 -8.68
N HIS A 124 -12.81 0.17 -9.59
CA HIS A 124 -13.55 1.43 -9.49
C HIS A 124 -15.04 1.19 -9.74
N VAL A 125 -15.91 1.90 -9.02
CA VAL A 125 -17.35 1.82 -9.22
C VAL A 125 -17.78 2.30 -10.62
N SER A 126 -17.01 3.23 -11.23
CA SER A 126 -17.14 3.55 -12.65
C SER A 126 -16.55 2.44 -13.51
N GLY A 127 -17.31 1.92 -14.47
CA GLY A 127 -16.93 0.78 -15.29
C GLY A 127 -15.63 0.89 -16.07
N VAL A 128 -15.15 2.10 -16.32
CA VAL A 128 -13.87 2.37 -17.01
C VAL A 128 -12.71 2.72 -16.07
N GLY A 129 -12.95 2.76 -14.76
CA GLY A 129 -11.94 3.17 -13.79
C GLY A 129 -11.42 4.58 -14.04
N LEU A 130 -10.11 4.75 -13.96
CA LEU A 130 -9.41 6.02 -14.20
C LEU A 130 -8.90 6.19 -15.63
N ALA A 131 -9.33 5.36 -16.58
CA ALA A 131 -8.85 5.44 -17.98
C ALA A 131 -9.09 6.82 -18.62
N ASN A 132 -10.13 7.53 -18.21
CA ASN A 132 -10.46 8.87 -18.70
C ASN A 132 -10.12 10.00 -17.70
N ASN A 133 -9.31 9.74 -16.68
CA ASN A 133 -9.06 10.66 -15.57
C ASN A 133 -8.57 12.05 -16.02
N LYS A 134 -7.68 12.12 -17.03
CA LYS A 134 -7.16 13.39 -17.53
C LYS A 134 -8.19 14.21 -18.32
N LEU A 135 -9.16 13.56 -18.94
CA LEU A 135 -10.19 14.24 -19.75
C LEU A 135 -11.42 14.62 -18.93
N LEU A 136 -11.90 13.69 -18.10
CA LEU A 136 -13.20 13.78 -17.45
C LEU A 136 -13.13 13.64 -15.91
N GLY A 137 -11.94 13.78 -15.32
CA GLY A 137 -11.75 13.74 -13.87
C GLY A 137 -12.07 12.40 -13.20
N GLY A 138 -12.22 11.31 -13.96
CA GLY A 138 -12.43 9.97 -13.40
C GLY A 138 -13.86 9.41 -13.50
N GLY A 139 -14.73 9.98 -14.32
CA GLY A 139 -15.89 9.28 -14.86
C GLY A 139 -17.16 9.18 -14.02
N LEU A 140 -17.25 9.83 -12.86
CA LEU A 140 -18.49 9.85 -12.06
C LEU A 140 -19.34 11.13 -12.28
N HIS A 141 -18.99 11.95 -13.26
CA HIS A 141 -19.87 13.01 -13.73
C HIS A 141 -21.09 12.44 -14.48
N ASP A 142 -20.91 11.30 -15.14
CA ASP A 142 -21.98 10.54 -15.78
C ASP A 142 -22.26 9.28 -14.99
N MET A 143 -23.35 9.27 -14.24
CA MET A 143 -23.76 8.13 -13.41
C MET A 143 -24.12 6.87 -14.21
N ARG A 144 -24.33 6.98 -15.53
CA ARG A 144 -24.52 5.80 -16.42
C ARG A 144 -23.26 4.94 -16.55
N MET A 145 -22.10 5.45 -16.11
CA MET A 145 -20.88 4.67 -16.02
C MET A 145 -20.86 3.68 -14.85
N ILE A 146 -21.85 3.73 -13.96
CA ILE A 146 -21.99 2.81 -12.83
C ILE A 146 -22.93 1.68 -13.24
N ASP A 147 -22.44 0.46 -13.10
CA ASP A 147 -23.26 -0.75 -13.15
C ASP A 147 -22.93 -1.58 -11.90
N VAL A 148 -23.86 -1.57 -10.96
CA VAL A 148 -23.69 -2.21 -9.64
C VAL A 148 -23.56 -3.73 -9.80
N ASP A 149 -24.39 -4.34 -10.62
CA ASP A 149 -24.44 -5.79 -10.76
C ASP A 149 -23.17 -6.31 -11.47
N GLN A 150 -22.78 -5.70 -12.60
CA GLN A 150 -21.56 -6.09 -13.31
C GLN A 150 -20.30 -5.86 -12.47
N THR A 151 -20.23 -4.75 -11.72
CA THR A 151 -19.08 -4.50 -10.83
C THR A 151 -19.02 -5.54 -9.70
N SER A 152 -20.16 -5.87 -9.09
CA SER A 152 -20.26 -6.87 -8.03
C SER A 152 -19.87 -8.26 -8.53
N ASP A 153 -20.34 -8.64 -9.71
CA ASP A 153 -20.04 -9.95 -10.33
C ASP A 153 -18.56 -10.05 -10.73
N ALA A 154 -17.98 -8.96 -11.25
CA ALA A 154 -16.55 -8.91 -11.54
C ALA A 154 -15.69 -9.12 -10.28
N ILE A 155 -16.07 -8.53 -9.14
CA ILE A 155 -15.35 -8.72 -7.86
C ILE A 155 -15.53 -10.16 -7.35
N LYS A 156 -16.76 -10.66 -7.28
CA LYS A 156 -17.07 -12.04 -6.84
C LYS A 156 -16.38 -13.10 -7.68
N GLY A 157 -16.36 -12.89 -8.99
CA GLY A 157 -15.77 -13.84 -9.96
C GLY A 157 -14.25 -13.89 -9.92
N ASN A 158 -13.59 -12.98 -9.18
CA ASN A 158 -12.13 -12.88 -9.12
C ASN A 158 -11.58 -12.85 -7.70
N PRO A 159 -11.90 -13.86 -6.86
CA PRO A 159 -11.38 -13.93 -5.51
C PRO A 159 -9.84 -14.05 -5.53
N GLY A 160 -9.16 -13.36 -4.61
CA GLY A 160 -7.70 -13.34 -4.55
C GLY A 160 -7.04 -12.36 -5.53
N PHE A 161 -7.81 -11.75 -6.44
CA PHE A 161 -7.36 -10.65 -7.29
C PHE A 161 -8.06 -9.33 -6.93
N CYS A 162 -9.41 -9.33 -6.85
CA CYS A 162 -10.22 -8.18 -6.49
C CYS A 162 -10.59 -8.23 -5.01
N PHE A 163 -10.23 -7.17 -4.26
CA PHE A 163 -10.47 -7.09 -2.81
C PHE A 163 -11.61 -6.17 -2.41
N GLY A 164 -12.19 -5.46 -3.36
CA GLY A 164 -13.32 -4.59 -3.12
C GLY A 164 -13.55 -3.56 -4.23
N VAL A 165 -14.40 -2.61 -3.92
CA VAL A 165 -14.76 -1.50 -4.79
C VAL A 165 -14.12 -0.21 -4.32
N LYS A 166 -13.65 0.59 -5.25
CA LYS A 166 -13.12 1.95 -5.06
C LYS A 166 -14.12 2.99 -5.55
N VAL A 167 -14.34 4.04 -4.77
CA VAL A 167 -15.01 5.25 -5.24
C VAL A 167 -14.14 6.49 -5.00
N ARG A 168 -14.03 7.35 -6.00
CA ARG A 168 -13.26 8.59 -5.91
C ARG A 168 -14.19 9.76 -5.60
N MET A 169 -14.37 10.07 -4.29
CA MET A 169 -15.17 11.18 -3.80
C MET A 169 -14.36 12.49 -3.83
N HIS A 170 -14.14 13.02 -5.05
CA HIS A 170 -13.42 14.26 -5.27
C HIS A 170 -14.25 15.17 -6.18
N ILE A 171 -14.25 16.50 -5.90
CA ILE A 171 -15.09 17.48 -6.64
C ILE A 171 -14.85 17.48 -8.16
N ASN A 172 -13.65 17.05 -8.61
CA ASN A 172 -13.34 16.94 -10.04
C ASN A 172 -13.75 15.58 -10.62
N ALA A 173 -14.19 14.61 -9.81
CA ALA A 173 -14.56 13.27 -10.25
C ALA A 173 -16.05 13.01 -10.21
N VAL A 174 -16.75 13.60 -9.24
CA VAL A 174 -18.19 13.43 -9.04
C VAL A 174 -18.83 14.79 -8.71
N ALA A 175 -19.91 15.12 -9.39
CA ALA A 175 -20.68 16.33 -9.09
C ALA A 175 -21.38 16.19 -7.72
N ALA A 176 -21.46 17.29 -6.95
CA ALA A 176 -22.03 17.27 -5.60
C ALA A 176 -23.45 16.68 -5.54
N TRP A 177 -24.29 16.93 -6.54
CA TRP A 177 -25.66 16.38 -6.62
C TRP A 177 -25.71 14.87 -6.91
N ASN A 178 -24.61 14.28 -7.39
CA ASN A 178 -24.48 12.84 -7.65
C ASN A 178 -23.76 12.11 -6.51
N ALA A 179 -23.15 12.83 -5.56
CA ALA A 179 -22.21 12.28 -4.60
C ALA A 179 -22.83 11.19 -3.71
N HIS A 180 -24.01 11.44 -3.14
CA HIS A 180 -24.70 10.46 -2.32
C HIS A 180 -25.12 9.21 -3.11
N GLU A 181 -25.56 9.38 -4.36
CA GLU A 181 -25.93 8.23 -5.20
C GLU A 181 -24.70 7.41 -5.61
N ALA A 182 -23.57 8.05 -5.88
CA ALA A 182 -22.30 7.36 -6.12
C ALA A 182 -21.84 6.56 -4.88
N MET A 183 -21.97 7.14 -3.67
CA MET A 183 -21.66 6.43 -2.42
C MET A 183 -22.60 5.26 -2.18
N LYS A 184 -23.93 5.42 -2.39
CA LYS A 184 -24.90 4.33 -2.29
C LYS A 184 -24.59 3.18 -3.25
N ALA A 185 -24.27 3.51 -4.51
CA ALA A 185 -23.90 2.54 -5.51
C ALA A 185 -22.65 1.75 -5.10
N ALA A 186 -21.58 2.46 -4.66
CA ALA A 186 -20.37 1.82 -4.20
C ALA A 186 -20.59 0.94 -2.96
N ARG A 187 -21.40 1.40 -1.98
CA ARG A 187 -21.78 0.60 -0.82
C ARG A 187 -22.56 -0.66 -1.25
N THR A 188 -23.53 -0.51 -2.15
CA THR A 188 -24.30 -1.64 -2.67
C THR A 188 -23.40 -2.67 -3.37
N VAL A 189 -22.42 -2.23 -4.18
CA VAL A 189 -21.42 -3.13 -4.77
C VAL A 189 -20.66 -3.90 -3.69
N ALA A 190 -20.15 -3.21 -2.67
CA ALA A 190 -19.41 -3.86 -1.60
C ALA A 190 -20.27 -4.87 -0.83
N ASP A 191 -21.52 -4.51 -0.51
CA ASP A 191 -22.46 -5.40 0.19
C ASP A 191 -22.84 -6.62 -0.66
N GLN A 192 -23.18 -6.43 -1.94
CA GLN A 192 -23.51 -7.51 -2.85
C GLN A 192 -22.34 -8.45 -3.11
N SER A 193 -21.12 -7.91 -3.22
CA SER A 193 -19.91 -8.70 -3.46
C SER A 193 -19.32 -9.32 -2.19
N GLY A 194 -19.79 -8.90 -1.00
CA GLY A 194 -19.19 -9.31 0.27
C GLY A 194 -17.75 -8.80 0.43
N SER A 195 -17.44 -7.67 -0.20
CA SER A 195 -16.09 -7.14 -0.27
C SER A 195 -15.96 -5.78 0.47
N ARG A 196 -14.80 -5.16 0.43
CA ARG A 196 -14.53 -3.88 1.08
C ARG A 196 -14.86 -2.70 0.18
N LEU A 197 -15.25 -1.60 0.82
CA LEU A 197 -15.38 -0.29 0.17
C LEU A 197 -14.15 0.57 0.50
N MET A 198 -13.46 1.09 -0.52
CA MET A 198 -12.39 2.06 -0.37
C MET A 198 -12.86 3.42 -0.91
N VAL A 199 -12.84 4.45 -0.07
CA VAL A 199 -13.31 5.79 -0.43
C VAL A 199 -12.19 6.81 -0.36
N HIS A 200 -11.96 7.53 -1.46
CA HIS A 200 -11.09 8.70 -1.50
C HIS A 200 -11.78 9.88 -0.82
N VAL A 201 -11.17 10.45 0.22
CA VAL A 201 -11.77 11.51 1.04
C VAL A 201 -11.02 12.85 1.03
N SER A 202 -10.26 13.13 -0.02
CA SER A 202 -9.53 14.39 -0.16
C SER A 202 -10.21 15.30 -1.19
N GLY A 203 -10.62 16.52 -0.80
CA GLY A 203 -11.34 17.46 -1.66
C GLY A 203 -12.75 16.97 -2.04
N THR A 204 -13.51 16.52 -1.05
CA THR A 204 -14.80 15.86 -1.22
C THR A 204 -15.92 16.82 -1.61
N PRO A 205 -16.91 16.37 -2.41
CA PRO A 205 -18.07 17.19 -2.78
C PRO A 205 -19.18 17.23 -1.72
N ILE A 206 -19.11 16.36 -0.71
CA ILE A 206 -20.02 16.30 0.45
C ILE A 206 -19.19 16.19 1.74
N PRO A 207 -19.75 16.56 2.91
CA PRO A 207 -19.03 16.53 4.18
C PRO A 207 -18.43 15.15 4.50
N LEU A 208 -17.23 15.14 5.11
CA LEU A 208 -16.58 13.90 5.54
C LEU A 208 -17.45 13.04 6.45
N PRO A 209 -18.20 13.58 7.45
CA PRO A 209 -19.10 12.76 8.26
C PRO A 209 -20.12 11.98 7.45
N ASP A 210 -20.71 12.60 6.41
CA ASP A 210 -21.70 11.95 5.55
C ASP A 210 -21.07 10.75 4.80
N ILE A 211 -19.78 10.86 4.40
CA ILE A 211 -19.04 9.76 3.77
C ILE A 211 -18.78 8.65 4.79
N LEU A 212 -18.38 9.00 6.02
CA LEU A 212 -18.05 8.04 7.05
C LEU A 212 -19.25 7.17 7.49
N GLU A 213 -20.48 7.65 7.31
CA GLU A 213 -21.68 6.85 7.56
C GLU A 213 -21.82 5.63 6.63
N PHE A 214 -21.26 5.69 5.43
CA PHE A 214 -21.24 4.57 4.48
C PHE A 214 -20.17 3.52 4.80
N LEU A 215 -19.21 3.82 5.70
CA LEU A 215 -18.07 2.93 5.97
C LEU A 215 -18.32 2.06 7.20
N GLY A 216 -18.18 0.77 7.02
CA GLY A 216 -18.22 -0.26 8.07
C GLY A 216 -16.84 -0.79 8.47
N PRO A 217 -16.79 -1.79 9.37
CA PRO A 217 -15.53 -2.44 9.77
C PRO A 217 -14.80 -3.03 8.57
N GLY A 218 -13.51 -2.71 8.45
CA GLY A 218 -12.65 -3.16 7.36
C GLY A 218 -12.75 -2.35 6.07
N ASP A 219 -13.71 -1.43 5.94
CA ASP A 219 -13.71 -0.46 4.84
C ASP A 219 -12.59 0.57 5.01
N ILE A 220 -12.15 1.18 3.92
CA ILE A 220 -10.95 2.00 3.89
C ILE A 220 -11.30 3.46 3.58
N CYS A 221 -11.07 4.33 4.56
CA CYS A 221 -11.05 5.78 4.41
C CYS A 221 -9.65 6.18 3.94
N THR A 222 -9.45 6.29 2.63
CA THR A 222 -8.12 6.59 2.05
C THR A 222 -7.91 8.07 1.82
N HIS A 223 -6.69 8.57 2.00
CA HIS A 223 -6.32 9.98 2.12
C HIS A 223 -6.88 10.63 3.40
N ALA A 224 -7.01 9.86 4.47
CA ALA A 224 -7.61 10.34 5.72
C ALA A 224 -6.83 11.55 6.29
N PHE A 225 -5.52 11.58 6.12
CA PHE A 225 -4.63 12.60 6.70
C PHE A 225 -4.34 13.79 5.76
N ASN A 226 -5.29 14.13 4.88
CA ASN A 226 -5.15 15.25 3.98
C ASN A 226 -5.31 16.61 4.68
N GLY A 227 -4.76 17.68 4.07
CA GLY A 227 -4.80 19.06 4.59
C GLY A 227 -5.95 19.91 4.10
N ASN A 228 -6.99 19.33 3.47
CA ASN A 228 -8.16 20.12 3.05
C ASN A 228 -8.97 20.61 4.25
N PRO A 229 -9.78 21.68 4.09
CA PRO A 229 -10.59 22.21 5.21
C PRO A 229 -11.56 21.20 5.84
N ASP A 230 -12.09 20.25 5.06
CA ASP A 230 -12.92 19.15 5.54
C ASP A 230 -12.08 17.86 5.65
N ASN A 231 -11.26 17.78 6.69
CA ASN A 231 -10.41 16.64 7.02
C ASN A 231 -10.82 16.01 8.37
N ILE A 232 -9.98 15.14 8.90
CA ILE A 232 -10.24 14.42 10.16
C ILE A 232 -10.20 15.28 11.44
N LEU A 233 -9.72 16.53 11.35
CA LEU A 233 -9.64 17.45 12.48
C LEU A 233 -10.74 18.51 12.41
N ASP A 234 -11.14 19.01 13.55
CA ASP A 234 -11.97 20.20 13.68
C ASP A 234 -11.10 21.49 13.63
N ARG A 235 -11.76 22.65 13.67
CA ARG A 235 -11.09 23.98 13.68
C ARG A 235 -10.16 24.23 14.87
N ASN A 236 -10.21 23.38 15.92
CA ASN A 236 -9.37 23.45 17.11
C ASN A 236 -8.28 22.36 17.06
N PHE A 237 -8.03 21.76 15.90
CA PHE A 237 -7.10 20.65 15.70
C PHE A 237 -7.42 19.41 16.55
N LYS A 238 -8.69 19.20 16.92
CA LYS A 238 -9.14 18.00 17.61
C LYS A 238 -9.73 17.02 16.61
N ILE A 239 -9.46 15.73 16.83
CA ILE A 239 -10.09 14.67 16.05
C ILE A 239 -11.60 14.79 16.17
N ARG A 240 -12.28 14.86 15.03
CA ARG A 240 -13.74 14.95 14.98
C ARG A 240 -14.37 13.71 15.60
N PRO A 241 -15.47 13.86 16.38
CA PRO A 241 -16.14 12.71 17.00
C PRO A 241 -16.56 11.63 15.99
N GLU A 242 -17.02 12.02 14.81
CA GLU A 242 -17.43 11.12 13.72
C GLU A 242 -16.24 10.29 13.18
N VAL A 243 -15.06 10.89 13.12
CA VAL A 243 -13.81 10.21 12.72
C VAL A 243 -13.39 9.21 13.79
N ARG A 244 -13.42 9.61 15.06
CA ARG A 244 -13.12 8.69 16.19
C ARG A 244 -14.08 7.51 16.16
N ALA A 245 -15.39 7.78 16.06
CA ALA A 245 -16.40 6.72 15.98
C ALA A 245 -16.21 5.79 14.79
N ALA A 246 -15.76 6.33 13.63
CA ALA A 246 -15.43 5.51 12.47
C ALA A 246 -14.22 4.61 12.72
N ALA A 247 -13.14 5.15 13.29
CA ALA A 247 -11.95 4.37 13.64
C ALA A 247 -12.27 3.28 14.70
N ASP A 248 -13.03 3.64 15.75
CA ASP A 248 -13.41 2.72 16.84
C ASP A 248 -14.30 1.56 16.35
N ARG A 249 -15.10 1.75 15.29
CA ARG A 249 -15.86 0.66 14.66
C ARG A 249 -15.07 -0.14 13.63
N GLY A 250 -13.77 0.16 13.43
CA GLY A 250 -12.87 -0.62 12.59
C GLY A 250 -12.73 -0.13 11.14
N VAL A 251 -13.07 1.12 10.84
CA VAL A 251 -12.72 1.75 9.57
C VAL A 251 -11.22 1.99 9.51
N ILE A 252 -10.61 1.58 8.41
CA ILE A 252 -9.17 1.70 8.17
C ILE A 252 -8.82 3.14 7.76
N MET A 253 -8.00 3.81 8.56
CA MET A 253 -7.48 5.15 8.25
C MET A 253 -6.19 5.03 7.45
N ASP A 254 -6.30 5.15 6.13
CA ASP A 254 -5.19 4.98 5.19
C ASP A 254 -4.58 6.31 4.75
N VAL A 255 -3.25 6.33 4.61
CA VAL A 255 -2.50 7.54 4.26
C VAL A 255 -2.71 7.93 2.80
N ALA A 256 -2.37 7.06 1.87
CA ALA A 256 -2.36 7.31 0.43
C ALA A 256 -1.79 8.71 0.06
N HIS A 257 -0.51 8.88 0.27
CA HIS A 257 0.18 10.18 0.35
C HIS A 257 0.08 11.04 -0.91
N ALA A 258 0.27 10.47 -2.11
CA ALA A 258 0.19 11.09 -3.45
C ALA A 258 0.99 12.40 -3.67
N GLY A 259 1.72 12.89 -2.68
CA GLY A 259 2.32 14.23 -2.70
C GLY A 259 1.33 15.38 -2.49
N VAL A 260 0.01 15.10 -2.46
CA VAL A 260 -1.05 16.11 -2.33
C VAL A 260 -2.14 15.76 -1.31
N HIS A 261 -2.09 14.56 -0.72
CA HIS A 261 -3.15 14.06 0.14
C HIS A 261 -2.68 13.75 1.57
N CYS A 262 -1.52 14.25 1.97
CA CYS A 262 -1.01 14.10 3.32
C CYS A 262 -0.44 15.42 3.82
N ASP A 263 -0.89 15.86 4.98
CA ASP A 263 -0.43 17.07 5.67
C ASP A 263 0.27 16.67 6.97
N VAL A 264 1.49 17.19 7.18
CA VAL A 264 2.33 16.86 8.34
C VAL A 264 1.67 17.28 9.65
N GLU A 265 1.01 18.44 9.69
CA GLU A 265 0.37 18.93 10.91
C GLU A 265 -0.88 18.09 11.24
N VAL A 266 -1.65 17.68 10.23
CA VAL A 266 -2.80 16.77 10.44
C VAL A 266 -2.32 15.44 11.02
N VAL A 267 -1.24 14.86 10.48
CA VAL A 267 -0.66 13.60 10.99
C VAL A 267 -0.19 13.77 12.43
N LYS A 268 0.58 14.82 12.75
CA LYS A 268 1.09 15.06 14.10
C LYS A 268 -0.04 15.18 15.13
N HIS A 269 -1.03 16.01 14.84
CA HIS A 269 -2.19 16.15 15.73
C HIS A 269 -2.98 14.85 15.90
N ALA A 270 -3.06 14.03 14.86
CA ALA A 270 -3.70 12.72 14.94
C ALA A 270 -2.89 11.75 15.83
N LEU A 271 -1.56 11.69 15.67
CA LEU A 271 -0.67 10.88 16.50
C LEU A 271 -0.74 11.28 17.98
N GLU A 272 -0.66 12.58 18.29
CA GLU A 272 -0.77 13.12 19.65
C GLU A 272 -2.09 12.77 20.33
N GLN A 273 -3.14 12.56 19.57
CA GLN A 273 -4.47 12.21 20.07
C GLN A 273 -4.78 10.72 19.96
N GLY A 274 -3.77 9.87 19.67
CA GLY A 274 -3.93 8.42 19.62
C GLY A 274 -4.75 7.92 18.42
N LEU A 275 -4.61 8.58 17.27
CA LEU A 275 -5.15 8.12 15.99
C LEU A 275 -4.00 8.00 14.97
N PRO A 276 -3.10 7.02 15.11
CA PRO A 276 -2.08 6.79 14.10
C PRO A 276 -2.74 6.28 12.79
N PRO A 277 -2.05 6.43 11.64
CA PRO A 277 -2.45 5.74 10.43
C PRO A 277 -2.57 4.23 10.66
N THR A 278 -3.66 3.63 10.20
CA THR A 278 -3.79 2.18 10.20
C THR A 278 -2.90 1.56 9.14
N THR A 279 -2.87 2.16 7.96
CA THR A 279 -1.99 1.75 6.85
C THR A 279 -1.24 2.95 6.29
N ILE A 280 0.03 2.73 5.93
CA ILE A 280 0.87 3.68 5.19
C ILE A 280 0.90 3.21 3.75
N SER A 281 0.46 4.06 2.82
CA SER A 281 0.42 3.77 1.39
C SER A 281 0.78 5.01 0.57
N THR A 282 1.14 4.81 -0.69
CA THR A 282 1.76 5.86 -1.48
C THR A 282 0.79 6.66 -2.32
N ASP A 283 -0.29 6.05 -2.80
CA ASP A 283 -1.03 6.53 -3.98
C ASP A 283 -0.05 6.85 -5.13
N ILE A 284 0.90 5.92 -5.35
CA ILE A 284 1.91 6.10 -6.37
C ILE A 284 1.27 6.19 -7.75
N HIS A 285 1.60 7.25 -8.44
CA HIS A 285 1.19 7.49 -9.81
C HIS A 285 2.25 8.34 -10.51
N ASN A 286 2.15 8.52 -11.83
CA ASN A 286 3.04 9.41 -12.57
C ASN A 286 2.60 10.87 -12.33
N PRO A 287 3.30 11.63 -11.45
CA PRO A 287 2.88 12.97 -11.06
C PRO A 287 3.18 13.99 -12.15
N PRO A 288 2.56 15.19 -12.09
CA PRO A 288 3.06 16.36 -12.78
C PRO A 288 4.51 16.68 -12.37
N PRO A 289 5.32 17.32 -13.24
CA PRO A 289 6.74 17.57 -12.99
C PRO A 289 7.08 18.39 -11.74
N ASP A 290 6.13 19.16 -11.23
CA ASP A 290 6.26 20.03 -10.06
C ASP A 290 5.92 19.33 -8.73
N ARG A 291 5.63 18.02 -8.75
CA ARG A 291 5.21 17.28 -7.55
C ARG A 291 6.07 16.05 -7.31
N THR A 292 6.35 15.79 -6.03
CA THR A 292 7.04 14.59 -5.60
C THR A 292 6.06 13.60 -5.02
N VAL A 293 5.98 12.40 -5.60
CA VAL A 293 5.28 11.26 -5.03
C VAL A 293 6.32 10.32 -4.44
N TYR A 294 6.24 10.09 -3.14
CA TYR A 294 7.20 9.28 -2.40
C TYR A 294 6.92 7.80 -2.57
N LYS A 295 7.99 7.00 -2.60
CA LYS A 295 7.94 5.54 -2.56
C LYS A 295 7.71 5.06 -1.13
N MET A 296 7.39 3.78 -0.95
CA MET A 296 7.08 3.20 0.37
C MET A 296 8.18 3.37 1.39
N ASN A 297 9.44 3.11 1.06
CA ASN A 297 10.58 3.29 1.97
C ASN A 297 10.75 4.74 2.45
N ASP A 298 10.48 5.73 1.58
CA ASP A 298 10.48 7.15 1.96
C ASP A 298 9.33 7.46 2.92
N LEU A 299 8.13 6.88 2.69
CA LEU A 299 6.98 7.09 3.58
C LEU A 299 7.19 6.45 4.93
N VAL A 300 7.68 5.21 5.01
CA VAL A 300 8.05 4.59 6.29
C VAL A 300 9.02 5.49 7.06
N SER A 301 10.05 6.02 6.38
CA SER A 301 11.02 6.94 6.96
C SER A 301 10.39 8.26 7.43
N LYS A 302 9.47 8.82 6.62
CA LYS A 302 8.75 10.06 6.96
C LYS A 302 7.87 9.88 8.19
N PHE A 303 7.10 8.79 8.27
CA PHE A 303 6.21 8.51 9.39
C PHE A 303 6.99 8.17 10.68
N TYR A 304 8.13 7.47 10.55
CA TYR A 304 9.09 7.31 11.64
C TYR A 304 9.61 8.68 12.14
N ALA A 305 9.96 9.58 11.24
CA ALA A 305 10.41 10.93 11.59
C ALA A 305 9.30 11.80 12.21
N MET A 306 8.02 11.50 11.96
CA MET A 306 6.87 12.18 12.58
C MET A 306 6.51 11.65 13.96
N GLY A 307 7.16 10.59 14.44
CA GLY A 307 6.99 10.10 15.82
C GLY A 307 6.34 8.71 15.96
N MET A 308 6.00 8.02 14.87
CA MET A 308 5.70 6.59 14.95
C MET A 308 6.98 5.83 15.36
N THR A 309 6.84 4.70 16.06
CA THR A 309 7.99 3.80 16.22
C THR A 309 8.33 3.16 14.86
N LEU A 310 9.58 2.75 14.65
CA LEU A 310 9.95 2.06 13.42
C LEU A 310 9.13 0.76 13.25
N SER A 311 8.91 0.05 14.34
CA SER A 311 8.08 -1.17 14.37
C SER A 311 6.63 -0.89 13.92
N ASP A 312 6.01 0.18 14.42
CA ASP A 312 4.63 0.54 14.04
C ASP A 312 4.56 0.98 12.57
N ALA A 313 5.54 1.74 12.08
CA ALA A 313 5.58 2.15 10.67
C ALA A 313 5.78 0.95 9.74
N ILE A 314 6.61 -0.02 10.12
CA ILE A 314 6.76 -1.29 9.40
C ILE A 314 5.48 -2.12 9.49
N ALA A 315 4.83 -2.25 10.66
CA ALA A 315 3.56 -2.96 10.79
C ALA A 315 2.48 -2.36 9.90
N ALA A 316 2.34 -1.02 9.88
CA ALA A 316 1.40 -0.29 9.03
C ALA A 316 1.68 -0.41 7.51
N SER A 317 2.85 -0.96 7.16
CA SER A 317 3.31 -1.18 5.77
C SER A 317 3.52 -2.66 5.42
N THR A 318 3.21 -3.60 6.32
CA THR A 318 3.41 -5.05 6.13
C THR A 318 2.24 -5.86 6.67
N SER A 319 2.26 -6.25 7.94
CA SER A 319 1.27 -7.13 8.55
C SER A 319 -0.14 -6.50 8.62
N THR A 320 -0.22 -5.20 8.89
CA THR A 320 -1.54 -4.53 8.97
C THR A 320 -2.25 -4.52 7.62
N PRO A 321 -1.68 -4.02 6.50
CA PRO A 321 -2.34 -4.10 5.20
C PRO A 321 -2.59 -5.55 4.74
N ALA A 322 -1.72 -6.52 5.08
CA ALA A 322 -1.98 -7.94 4.82
C ALA A 322 -3.26 -8.42 5.52
N ASN A 323 -3.42 -8.10 6.80
CA ASN A 323 -4.62 -8.44 7.56
C ASN A 323 -5.87 -7.72 7.04
N VAL A 324 -5.76 -6.43 6.71
CA VAL A 324 -6.84 -5.65 6.07
C VAL A 324 -7.34 -6.35 4.81
N LEU A 325 -6.44 -6.91 4.01
CA LEU A 325 -6.79 -7.65 2.78
C LEU A 325 -7.24 -9.09 3.04
N GLY A 326 -7.12 -9.61 4.26
CA GLY A 326 -7.38 -11.03 4.57
C GLY A 326 -6.27 -11.96 4.08
N LEU A 327 -5.07 -11.44 3.86
CA LEU A 327 -3.88 -12.17 3.38
C LEU A 327 -2.83 -12.40 4.48
N GLY A 328 -3.15 -12.13 5.74
CA GLY A 328 -2.21 -12.19 6.86
C GLY A 328 -1.60 -13.58 7.12
N GLU A 329 -2.21 -14.64 6.59
CA GLU A 329 -1.67 -16.01 6.65
C GLU A 329 -0.72 -16.34 5.49
N THR A 330 -0.53 -15.40 4.55
CA THR A 330 0.28 -15.64 3.34
C THR A 330 1.39 -14.63 3.12
N ILE A 331 1.16 -13.36 3.49
CA ILE A 331 2.10 -12.25 3.31
C ILE A 331 2.13 -11.34 4.54
N GLY A 332 3.11 -10.44 4.60
CA GLY A 332 3.21 -9.42 5.67
C GLY A 332 3.99 -9.88 6.91
N SER A 333 4.58 -11.06 6.86
CA SER A 333 5.48 -11.60 7.90
C SER A 333 6.56 -12.49 7.26
N LEU A 334 7.65 -12.68 7.98
CA LEU A 334 8.73 -13.65 7.66
C LEU A 334 8.54 -14.98 8.40
N ALA A 335 7.36 -15.29 8.91
CA ALA A 335 7.11 -16.57 9.56
C ALA A 335 7.31 -17.74 8.56
N PRO A 336 7.90 -18.87 8.98
CA PRO A 336 8.06 -20.03 8.12
C PRO A 336 6.74 -20.47 7.49
N GLY A 337 6.76 -20.76 6.18
CA GLY A 337 5.58 -21.09 5.37
C GLY A 337 4.90 -19.89 4.69
N MET A 338 5.20 -18.67 5.10
CA MET A 338 4.74 -17.46 4.42
C MET A 338 5.42 -17.27 3.06
N CYS A 339 4.85 -16.48 2.17
CA CYS A 339 5.53 -16.09 0.93
C CYS A 339 6.91 -15.51 1.24
N GLY A 340 7.91 -15.90 0.47
CA GLY A 340 9.30 -15.48 0.61
C GLY A 340 9.51 -14.03 0.15
N ASP A 341 8.82 -13.11 0.77
CA ASP A 341 8.81 -11.69 0.47
C ASP A 341 9.53 -10.91 1.57
N ALA A 342 10.69 -10.35 1.27
CA ALA A 342 11.49 -9.57 2.23
C ALA A 342 12.02 -8.27 1.61
N ALA A 343 12.19 -7.26 2.46
CA ALA A 343 12.91 -6.04 2.12
C ALA A 343 14.13 -5.88 3.02
N VAL A 344 15.24 -5.48 2.44
CA VAL A 344 16.51 -5.24 3.16
C VAL A 344 16.88 -3.77 2.97
N PHE A 345 17.08 -3.08 4.08
CA PHE A 345 17.36 -1.65 4.09
C PHE A 345 18.69 -1.32 4.77
N ASP A 346 19.37 -0.32 4.23
CA ASP A 346 20.34 0.46 4.98
C ASP A 346 19.60 1.52 5.80
N LEU A 347 19.79 1.54 7.11
CA LEU A 347 19.34 2.63 7.97
C LEU A 347 20.36 3.76 7.86
N ARG A 348 20.16 4.61 6.88
CA ARG A 348 21.07 5.71 6.59
C ARG A 348 20.86 6.87 7.56
N GLU A 349 21.89 7.21 8.30
CA GLU A 349 21.91 8.41 9.14
C GLU A 349 22.22 9.66 8.31
N GLY A 350 21.59 10.80 8.66
CA GLY A 350 21.78 12.07 7.96
C GLY A 350 20.71 13.09 8.31
N HIS A 351 20.62 14.14 7.50
CA HIS A 351 19.54 15.13 7.55
C HIS A 351 18.69 14.96 6.32
N PHE A 352 17.47 14.47 6.52
CA PHE A 352 16.50 14.21 5.46
C PHE A 352 15.31 15.14 5.59
N LYS A 353 14.69 15.47 4.45
CA LYS A 353 13.52 16.35 4.39
C LYS A 353 12.49 15.76 3.46
N TRP A 354 11.25 15.71 3.93
CA TRP A 354 10.07 15.30 3.16
C TRP A 354 9.08 16.45 3.15
N ILE A 355 8.63 16.85 1.96
CA ILE A 355 7.64 17.91 1.77
C ILE A 355 6.24 17.28 1.76
N ASP A 356 5.26 17.97 2.31
CA ASP A 356 3.86 17.57 2.29
C ASP A 356 3.03 18.31 1.23
N SER A 357 1.71 18.07 1.24
CA SER A 357 0.77 18.69 0.31
C SER A 357 0.57 20.21 0.49
N ALA A 358 0.87 20.73 1.68
CA ALA A 358 0.77 22.16 2.02
C ALA A 358 2.10 22.90 1.86
N GLY A 359 3.18 22.16 1.55
CA GLY A 359 4.54 22.71 1.47
C GLY A 359 5.28 22.72 2.81
N HIS A 360 4.71 22.11 3.86
CA HIS A 360 5.41 21.93 5.12
C HIS A 360 6.50 20.88 4.96
N THR A 361 7.57 21.03 5.73
CA THR A 361 8.71 20.11 5.69
C THR A 361 8.76 19.29 6.96
N GLN A 362 8.79 17.96 6.85
CA GLN A 362 9.17 17.05 7.91
C GLN A 362 10.66 16.77 7.80
N GLU A 363 11.39 17.01 8.87
CA GLU A 363 12.82 16.66 8.99
C GLU A 363 12.98 15.35 9.75
N GLY A 364 14.01 14.57 9.38
CA GLY A 364 14.37 13.33 10.06
C GLY A 364 15.86 13.06 10.01
N LYS A 365 16.32 12.17 10.90
CA LYS A 365 17.74 11.80 11.02
C LYS A 365 18.07 10.45 10.42
N VAL A 366 17.07 9.66 10.11
CA VAL A 366 17.22 8.30 9.58
C VAL A 366 16.32 8.15 8.36
N ARG A 367 16.84 7.50 7.31
CA ARG A 367 16.09 7.10 6.12
C ARG A 367 16.38 5.64 5.81
N LEU A 368 15.35 4.92 5.40
CA LEU A 368 15.44 3.55 4.90
C LEU A 368 15.85 3.59 3.43
N ASP A 369 17.09 3.30 3.10
CA ASP A 369 17.55 3.16 1.72
C ASP A 369 17.48 1.67 1.33
N THR A 370 16.73 1.35 0.28
CA THR A 370 16.55 -0.05 -0.15
C THR A 370 17.86 -0.62 -0.69
N PHE A 371 18.40 -1.59 0.03
CA PHE A 371 19.56 -2.38 -0.42
C PHE A 371 19.11 -3.51 -1.33
N MET A 372 18.06 -4.26 -0.93
CA MET A 372 17.58 -5.41 -1.68
C MET A 372 16.09 -5.66 -1.41
N THR A 373 15.40 -6.20 -2.42
CA THR A 373 14.02 -6.70 -2.31
C THR A 373 13.98 -8.14 -2.80
N VAL A 374 13.50 -9.04 -1.94
CA VAL A 374 13.25 -10.44 -2.26
C VAL A 374 11.76 -10.62 -2.48
N ARG A 375 11.37 -11.21 -3.60
CA ARG A 375 9.98 -11.51 -3.95
C ARG A 375 9.84 -12.99 -4.31
N ALA A 376 9.02 -13.73 -3.56
CA ALA A 376 8.85 -15.17 -3.69
C ALA A 376 10.21 -15.90 -3.67
N GLY A 377 11.06 -15.57 -2.69
CA GLY A 377 12.37 -16.21 -2.50
C GLY A 377 13.44 -15.83 -3.54
N GLN A 378 13.15 -14.90 -4.46
CA GLN A 378 14.07 -14.46 -5.49
C GLN A 378 14.41 -12.98 -5.34
N VAL A 379 15.69 -12.63 -5.55
CA VAL A 379 16.12 -11.23 -5.54
C VAL A 379 15.50 -10.50 -6.73
N GLY A 380 14.65 -9.51 -6.46
CA GLY A 380 14.00 -8.68 -7.47
C GLY A 380 14.69 -7.35 -7.73
N TRP A 381 15.31 -6.82 -6.68
CA TRP A 381 16.08 -5.57 -6.70
C TRP A 381 17.29 -5.69 -5.81
N ARG A 382 18.42 -5.15 -6.26
CA ARG A 382 19.63 -5.08 -5.44
C ARG A 382 20.49 -3.89 -5.83
N GLU A 383 20.94 -3.11 -4.86
CA GLU A 383 21.93 -2.04 -4.99
C GLU A 383 21.68 -1.09 -6.20
N GLY A 384 20.44 -0.63 -6.36
CA GLY A 384 20.08 0.31 -7.42
C GLY A 384 19.71 -0.33 -8.76
N ARG A 385 19.66 -1.68 -8.84
CA ARG A 385 19.40 -2.40 -10.09
C ARG A 385 18.22 -3.36 -9.96
N LEU A 386 17.32 -3.32 -10.95
CA LEU A 386 16.32 -4.36 -11.16
C LEU A 386 17.03 -5.63 -11.68
N MET A 387 16.85 -6.75 -10.98
CA MET A 387 17.49 -8.02 -11.30
C MET A 387 16.73 -8.74 -12.42
N GLN A 388 17.45 -9.45 -13.29
CA GLN A 388 16.81 -10.35 -14.25
C GLN A 388 16.37 -11.65 -13.58
N MET A 389 15.40 -12.37 -14.17
CA MET A 389 15.00 -13.67 -13.62
C MET A 389 16.18 -14.64 -13.60
N GLY A 390 16.48 -15.20 -12.42
CA GLY A 390 17.61 -16.13 -12.22
C GLY A 390 18.94 -15.44 -11.89
N GLU A 391 19.03 -14.11 -11.84
CA GLU A 391 20.18 -13.40 -11.27
C GLU A 391 20.05 -13.32 -9.72
N CYS A 392 21.16 -13.52 -9.01
CA CYS A 392 21.29 -13.38 -7.56
C CYS A 392 22.36 -12.36 -7.17
#